data_f2ac0968457d56e9d7eb93223bb74fc1
#
_entry.id   f2ac0968457d56e9d7eb93223bb74fc1
#
_cell.length_a   1.000
_cell.length_b   1.000
_cell.length_c   1.000
_cell.angle_alpha   90.00
_cell.angle_beta   90.00
_cell.angle_gamma   90.00
#
_symmetry.space_group_name_H-M   'P 1'
#
loop_
_entity.id
_entity.type
_entity.pdbx_description
1 polymer ?
#
loop_
_entity_poly.entity_id
_entity_poly.type
_entity_poly.pdbx_seq_one_letter_code
_entity_poly.pdbx_strand_id
1 'polypeptide(L)'
;PRTAIIMVKAGAPTDATIAQLEEVFEPGDIIVDGGNSFFKDTIKREKEVRAKGFHFVGCGVSGGEEGALHGPSLMPGGTAESWKTLGPILQSIAAKVNGEPCVTHIGTDGAGHFVKMVHNGIEYADMQVIGEAYDILRRGLGMDAEEICDVFAEWNKGDLDSNQIEITAE
;
A
#
# COMPACT_ATOMS: atom_id res chain seq x y z
N PRO A 1 4.10 -23.22 -8.08
CA PRO A 1 2.79 -22.57 -8.24
C PRO A 1 2.88 -21.34 -9.12
N ARG A 2 1.84 -21.08 -9.90
CA ARG A 2 1.69 -19.84 -10.66
C ARG A 2 1.26 -18.73 -9.69
N THR A 3 1.62 -17.51 -10.01
CA THR A 3 1.20 -16.34 -9.21
C THR A 3 0.67 -15.26 -10.13
N ALA A 4 -0.52 -14.74 -9.83
CA ALA A 4 -1.08 -13.56 -10.47
C ALA A 4 -1.20 -12.43 -9.46
N ILE A 5 -0.69 -11.25 -9.80
CA ILE A 5 -0.90 -10.02 -9.04
C ILE A 5 -1.92 -9.19 -9.81
N ILE A 6 -3.06 -8.93 -9.18
CA ILE A 6 -4.15 -8.16 -9.75
C ILE A 6 -4.14 -6.73 -9.16
N MET A 7 -4.23 -5.75 -10.07
CA MET A 7 -4.24 -4.32 -9.74
C MET A 7 -5.45 -3.68 -10.42
N VAL A 8 -6.64 -4.06 -9.95
CA VAL A 8 -7.92 -3.58 -10.49
C VAL A 8 -8.71 -2.79 -9.45
N LYS A 9 -9.76 -2.11 -9.89
CA LYS A 9 -10.66 -1.40 -8.99
C LYS A 9 -11.27 -2.39 -7.98
N ALA A 10 -11.26 -2.02 -6.71
CA ALA A 10 -11.84 -2.81 -5.62
C ALA A 10 -13.35 -3.10 -5.84
N GLY A 11 -13.81 -4.19 -5.27
CA GLY A 11 -15.20 -4.65 -5.38
C GLY A 11 -15.43 -5.61 -6.53
N ALA A 12 -16.53 -5.47 -7.26
CA ALA A 12 -16.95 -6.40 -8.32
C ALA A 12 -15.89 -6.67 -9.40
N PRO A 13 -15.05 -5.71 -9.86
CA PRO A 13 -13.96 -6.02 -10.79
C PRO A 13 -12.94 -6.99 -10.21
N THR A 14 -12.62 -6.89 -8.92
CA THR A 14 -11.74 -7.85 -8.23
C THR A 14 -12.35 -9.23 -8.23
N ASP A 15 -13.64 -9.35 -7.88
CA ASP A 15 -14.36 -10.63 -7.84
C ASP A 15 -14.40 -11.28 -9.24
N ALA A 16 -14.67 -10.49 -10.29
CA ALA A 16 -14.69 -10.97 -11.66
C ALA A 16 -13.32 -11.48 -12.14
N THR A 17 -12.24 -10.79 -11.75
CA THR A 17 -10.87 -11.21 -12.11
C THR A 17 -10.49 -12.50 -11.38
N ILE A 18 -10.84 -12.63 -10.09
CA ILE A 18 -10.62 -13.87 -9.33
C ILE A 18 -11.33 -15.04 -10.02
N ALA A 19 -12.60 -14.87 -10.41
CA ALA A 19 -13.37 -15.93 -11.08
C ALA A 19 -12.72 -16.38 -12.40
N GLN A 20 -12.16 -15.45 -13.20
CA GLN A 20 -11.43 -15.79 -14.43
C GLN A 20 -10.12 -16.54 -14.14
N LEU A 21 -9.41 -16.18 -13.08
CA LEU A 21 -8.17 -16.87 -12.70
C LEU A 21 -8.45 -18.28 -12.20
N GLU A 22 -9.55 -18.48 -11.47
CA GLU A 22 -9.96 -19.81 -11.00
C GLU A 22 -10.25 -20.81 -12.14
N GLU A 23 -10.61 -20.34 -13.32
CA GLU A 23 -10.85 -21.20 -14.52
C GLU A 23 -9.54 -21.78 -15.08
N VAL A 24 -8.40 -21.11 -14.86
CA VAL A 24 -7.11 -21.45 -15.49
C VAL A 24 -6.04 -21.86 -14.48
N PHE A 25 -6.25 -21.58 -13.19
CA PHE A 25 -5.32 -21.91 -12.11
C PHE A 25 -5.54 -23.33 -11.58
N GLU A 26 -4.51 -23.87 -10.93
CA GLU A 26 -4.51 -25.18 -10.30
C GLU A 26 -4.35 -25.04 -8.78
N PRO A 27 -4.81 -26.02 -7.99
CA PRO A 27 -4.61 -26.02 -6.54
C PRO A 27 -3.15 -25.74 -6.15
N GLY A 28 -2.97 -24.80 -5.21
CA GLY A 28 -1.65 -24.31 -4.79
C GLY A 28 -1.16 -23.06 -5.52
N ASP A 29 -1.84 -22.61 -6.59
CA ASP A 29 -1.55 -21.34 -7.24
C ASP A 29 -1.96 -20.15 -6.34
N ILE A 30 -1.36 -18.98 -6.55
CA ILE A 30 -1.47 -17.81 -5.68
C ILE A 30 -2.12 -16.65 -6.43
N ILE A 31 -3.18 -16.09 -5.86
CA ILE A 31 -3.81 -14.86 -6.33
C ILE A 31 -3.47 -13.75 -5.32
N VAL A 32 -2.84 -12.69 -5.78
CA VAL A 32 -2.51 -11.50 -4.98
C VAL A 32 -3.40 -10.35 -5.39
N ASP A 33 -4.21 -9.85 -4.48
CA ASP A 33 -4.97 -8.61 -4.67
C ASP A 33 -4.14 -7.44 -4.16
N GLY A 34 -3.51 -6.69 -5.09
CA GLY A 34 -2.74 -5.47 -4.82
C GLY A 34 -3.58 -4.20 -4.91
N GLY A 35 -4.88 -4.32 -5.22
CA GLY A 35 -5.82 -3.21 -5.21
C GLY A 35 -6.08 -2.68 -3.79
N ASN A 36 -6.70 -1.51 -3.70
CA ASN A 36 -7.04 -0.92 -2.39
C ASN A 36 -8.40 -1.47 -1.89
N SER A 37 -8.47 -2.79 -1.69
CA SER A 37 -9.68 -3.50 -1.30
C SER A 37 -10.03 -3.32 0.18
N PHE A 38 -11.33 -3.35 0.49
CA PHE A 38 -11.79 -3.35 1.87
C PHE A 38 -11.43 -4.68 2.56
N PHE A 39 -10.75 -4.61 3.69
CA PHE A 39 -10.17 -5.79 4.34
C PHE A 39 -11.20 -6.89 4.69
N LYS A 40 -12.47 -6.53 4.95
CA LYS A 40 -13.53 -7.52 5.21
C LYS A 40 -13.90 -8.32 3.96
N ASP A 41 -13.86 -7.68 2.78
CA ASP A 41 -14.05 -8.38 1.51
C ASP A 41 -12.86 -9.31 1.23
N THR A 42 -11.65 -8.87 1.59
CA THR A 42 -10.44 -9.70 1.49
C THR A 42 -10.53 -10.95 2.35
N ILE A 43 -11.01 -10.84 3.60
CA ILE A 43 -11.24 -11.99 4.49
C ILE A 43 -12.23 -12.98 3.85
N LYS A 44 -13.33 -12.47 3.27
CA LYS A 44 -14.33 -13.29 2.59
C LYS A 44 -13.72 -14.01 1.38
N ARG A 45 -13.02 -13.28 0.50
CA ARG A 45 -12.34 -13.80 -0.70
C ARG A 45 -11.31 -14.86 -0.33
N GLU A 46 -10.48 -14.60 0.67
CA GLU A 46 -9.46 -15.55 1.15
C GLU A 46 -10.12 -16.90 1.53
N LYS A 47 -11.20 -16.84 2.30
CA LYS A 47 -11.92 -18.03 2.71
C LYS A 47 -12.51 -18.81 1.53
N GLU A 48 -13.12 -18.10 0.57
CA GLU A 48 -13.75 -18.70 -0.62
C GLU A 48 -12.72 -19.30 -1.58
N VAL A 49 -11.63 -18.58 -1.86
CA VAL A 49 -10.54 -18.98 -2.75
C VAL A 49 -9.76 -20.15 -2.15
N ARG A 50 -9.47 -20.09 -0.85
CA ARG A 50 -8.80 -21.18 -0.13
C ARG A 50 -9.64 -22.47 -0.09
N ALA A 51 -10.95 -22.38 0.02
CA ALA A 51 -11.83 -23.55 -0.02
C ALA A 51 -11.77 -24.29 -1.37
N LYS A 52 -11.31 -23.62 -2.43
CA LYS A 52 -11.07 -24.19 -3.77
C LYS A 52 -9.63 -24.69 -3.98
N GLY A 53 -8.78 -24.58 -2.96
CA GLY A 53 -7.40 -25.07 -2.97
C GLY A 53 -6.37 -24.06 -3.44
N PHE A 54 -6.72 -22.80 -3.69
CA PHE A 54 -5.79 -21.74 -4.05
C PHE A 54 -5.32 -20.94 -2.82
N HIS A 55 -4.25 -20.18 -2.97
CA HIS A 55 -3.87 -19.16 -2.00
C HIS A 55 -4.38 -17.79 -2.43
N PHE A 56 -4.90 -17.03 -1.47
CA PHE A 56 -5.29 -15.62 -1.70
C PHE A 56 -4.53 -14.70 -0.74
N VAL A 57 -3.97 -13.64 -1.27
CA VAL A 57 -3.16 -12.67 -0.52
C VAL A 57 -3.67 -11.27 -0.80
N GLY A 58 -4.28 -10.63 0.19
CA GLY A 58 -4.54 -9.20 0.15
C GLY A 58 -3.25 -8.44 0.49
N CYS A 59 -2.75 -7.66 -0.45
CA CYS A 59 -1.48 -6.92 -0.31
C CYS A 59 -1.72 -5.42 -0.42
N GLY A 60 -1.57 -4.70 0.69
CA GLY A 60 -1.52 -3.24 0.64
C GLY A 60 -0.28 -2.76 -0.11
N VAL A 61 -0.46 -1.79 -0.98
CA VAL A 61 0.63 -1.18 -1.77
C VAL A 61 0.64 0.32 -1.51
N SER A 62 1.79 0.88 -1.18
CA SER A 62 1.97 2.31 -0.95
C SER A 62 3.20 2.85 -1.66
N GLY A 63 3.12 4.12 -2.12
CA GLY A 63 4.21 4.80 -2.81
C GLY A 63 3.77 5.56 -4.05
N GLY A 64 2.50 5.50 -4.42
CA GLY A 64 1.97 6.19 -5.58
C GLY A 64 2.68 5.81 -6.89
N GLU A 65 2.80 6.74 -7.81
CA GLU A 65 3.44 6.57 -9.11
C GLU A 65 4.95 6.36 -8.97
N GLU A 66 5.61 7.12 -8.10
CA GLU A 66 7.03 6.97 -7.78
C GLU A 66 7.33 5.60 -7.17
N GLY A 67 6.51 5.13 -6.24
CA GLY A 67 6.63 3.79 -5.67
C GLY A 67 6.42 2.68 -6.71
N ALA A 68 5.53 2.88 -7.68
CA ALA A 68 5.34 1.92 -8.77
C ALA A 68 6.58 1.80 -9.65
N LEU A 69 7.34 2.88 -9.83
CA LEU A 69 8.55 2.91 -10.65
C LEU A 69 9.80 2.47 -9.89
N HIS A 70 9.98 2.95 -8.68
CA HIS A 70 11.23 2.82 -7.91
C HIS A 70 11.16 1.79 -6.77
N GLY A 71 9.99 1.26 -6.48
CA GLY A 71 9.73 0.27 -5.44
C GLY A 71 8.70 0.78 -4.42
N PRO A 72 7.60 0.05 -4.21
CA PRO A 72 6.58 0.41 -3.22
C PRO A 72 6.90 -0.13 -1.83
N SER A 73 6.26 0.43 -0.82
CA SER A 73 6.07 -0.25 0.46
C SER A 73 4.94 -1.26 0.34
N LEU A 74 5.18 -2.51 0.77
CA LEU A 74 4.27 -3.63 0.57
C LEU A 74 3.80 -4.24 1.89
N MET A 75 2.51 -4.50 1.99
CA MET A 75 1.83 -5.01 3.19
C MET A 75 1.08 -6.30 2.86
N PRO A 76 1.77 -7.41 2.56
CA PRO A 76 1.14 -8.68 2.23
C PRO A 76 0.54 -9.36 3.47
N GLY A 77 -0.71 -9.80 3.35
CA GLY A 77 -1.38 -10.72 4.26
C GLY A 77 -1.30 -12.16 3.76
N GLY A 78 -2.31 -12.96 4.12
CA GLY A 78 -2.45 -14.34 3.67
C GLY A 78 -1.71 -15.35 4.54
N THR A 79 -1.59 -16.60 4.05
CA THR A 79 -1.00 -17.69 4.82
C THR A 79 0.53 -17.59 4.88
N ALA A 80 1.13 -18.13 5.94
CA ALA A 80 2.60 -18.27 6.03
C ALA A 80 3.18 -19.13 4.88
N GLU A 81 2.37 -20.00 4.29
CA GLU A 81 2.78 -20.83 3.15
C GLU A 81 2.89 -20.00 1.88
N SER A 82 1.89 -19.18 1.58
CA SER A 82 1.96 -18.24 0.43
C SER A 82 3.13 -17.26 0.58
N TRP A 83 3.42 -16.82 1.81
CA TRP A 83 4.55 -15.96 2.09
C TRP A 83 5.92 -16.61 1.75
N LYS A 84 6.09 -17.91 1.95
CA LYS A 84 7.34 -18.59 1.57
C LYS A 84 7.66 -18.44 0.09
N THR A 85 6.63 -18.43 -0.77
CA THR A 85 6.79 -18.26 -2.21
C THR A 85 6.89 -16.78 -2.60
N LEU A 86 6.01 -15.93 -2.05
CA LEU A 86 5.90 -14.52 -2.42
C LEU A 86 6.98 -13.64 -1.78
N GLY A 87 7.39 -13.96 -0.57
CA GLY A 87 8.33 -13.13 0.21
C GLY A 87 9.57 -12.71 -0.58
N PRO A 88 10.34 -13.64 -1.17
CA PRO A 88 11.52 -13.29 -1.96
C PRO A 88 11.21 -12.37 -3.16
N ILE A 89 10.08 -12.56 -3.81
CA ILE A 89 9.65 -11.73 -4.95
C ILE A 89 9.32 -10.32 -4.45
N LEU A 90 8.48 -10.21 -3.43
CA LEU A 90 8.05 -8.92 -2.90
C LEU A 90 9.22 -8.15 -2.28
N GLN A 91 10.16 -8.82 -1.60
CA GLN A 91 11.38 -8.22 -1.08
C GLN A 91 12.28 -7.66 -2.18
N SER A 92 12.29 -8.29 -3.36
CA SER A 92 13.12 -7.83 -4.48
C SER A 92 12.61 -6.54 -5.11
N ILE A 93 11.29 -6.33 -5.13
CA ILE A 93 10.62 -5.19 -5.77
C ILE A 93 10.25 -4.06 -4.79
N ALA A 94 10.28 -4.32 -3.49
CA ALA A 94 9.96 -3.31 -2.48
C ALA A 94 11.00 -2.18 -2.44
N ALA A 95 10.55 -0.99 -2.03
CA ALA A 95 11.44 0.10 -1.62
C ALA A 95 12.42 -0.39 -0.54
N LYS A 96 13.58 0.24 -0.46
CA LYS A 96 14.60 -0.12 0.53
C LYS A 96 15.05 1.10 1.32
N VAL A 97 15.05 0.96 2.64
CA VAL A 97 15.59 1.96 3.55
C VAL A 97 16.79 1.36 4.27
N ASN A 98 17.94 1.97 4.16
CA ASN A 98 19.21 1.46 4.71
C ASN A 98 19.53 0.00 4.27
N GLY A 99 19.12 -0.38 3.05
CA GLY A 99 19.29 -1.72 2.52
C GLY A 99 18.20 -2.73 2.90
N GLU A 100 17.34 -2.40 3.85
CA GLU A 100 16.23 -3.26 4.28
C GLU A 100 14.98 -3.02 3.42
N PRO A 101 14.33 -4.09 2.90
CA PRO A 101 13.14 -3.94 2.08
C PRO A 101 11.92 -3.54 2.91
N CYS A 102 11.16 -2.56 2.42
CA CYS A 102 9.92 -2.08 3.04
C CYS A 102 8.76 -3.07 2.80
N VAL A 103 8.93 -4.31 3.23
CA VAL A 103 7.94 -5.38 3.14
C VAL A 103 8.15 -6.41 4.24
N THR A 104 7.06 -6.83 4.85
CA THR A 104 7.04 -7.98 5.78
C THR A 104 5.69 -8.67 5.69
N HIS A 105 5.62 -9.95 6.09
CA HIS A 105 4.35 -10.65 6.24
C HIS A 105 3.57 -10.06 7.41
N ILE A 106 2.46 -9.40 7.09
CA ILE A 106 1.66 -8.66 8.09
C ILE A 106 0.85 -9.61 8.99
N GLY A 107 0.36 -10.71 8.43
CA GLY A 107 -0.48 -11.67 9.15
C GLY A 107 -1.46 -12.39 8.22
N THR A 108 -2.39 -13.12 8.79
CA THR A 108 -3.36 -13.93 8.05
C THR A 108 -4.49 -13.09 7.44
N ASP A 109 -5.25 -13.69 6.55
CA ASP A 109 -6.52 -13.19 6.01
C ASP A 109 -6.39 -11.78 5.40
N GLY A 110 -7.25 -10.86 5.85
CA GLY A 110 -7.28 -9.47 5.41
C GLY A 110 -6.26 -8.53 6.08
N ALA A 111 -5.28 -9.06 6.82
CA ALA A 111 -4.35 -8.24 7.61
C ALA A 111 -3.59 -7.21 6.77
N GLY A 112 -3.15 -7.55 5.57
CA GLY A 112 -2.44 -6.63 4.68
C GLY A 112 -3.30 -5.41 4.30
N HIS A 113 -4.53 -5.63 3.85
CA HIS A 113 -5.45 -4.54 3.53
C HIS A 113 -5.94 -3.78 4.77
N PHE A 114 -6.03 -4.44 5.92
CA PHE A 114 -6.33 -3.74 7.18
C PHE A 114 -5.22 -2.74 7.54
N VAL A 115 -3.97 -3.16 7.47
CA VAL A 115 -2.82 -2.27 7.75
C VAL A 115 -2.77 -1.14 6.71
N LYS A 116 -3.03 -1.43 5.42
CA LYS A 116 -3.10 -0.36 4.40
C LYS A 116 -4.22 0.64 4.68
N MET A 117 -5.37 0.18 5.16
CA MET A 117 -6.46 1.08 5.57
C MET A 117 -6.05 1.99 6.72
N VAL A 118 -5.38 1.45 7.74
CA VAL A 118 -4.86 2.24 8.87
C VAL A 118 -3.80 3.23 8.40
N HIS A 119 -2.85 2.78 7.58
CA HIS A 119 -1.85 3.64 6.93
C HIS A 119 -2.52 4.82 6.23
N ASN A 120 -3.48 4.57 5.35
CA ASN A 120 -4.16 5.63 4.62
C ASN A 120 -4.93 6.58 5.55
N GLY A 121 -5.54 6.06 6.63
CA GLY A 121 -6.23 6.89 7.60
C GLY A 121 -5.29 7.89 8.30
N ILE A 122 -4.08 7.46 8.64
CA ILE A 122 -3.05 8.32 9.23
C ILE A 122 -2.55 9.32 8.18
N GLU A 123 -2.18 8.86 7.00
CA GLU A 123 -1.67 9.69 5.90
C GLU A 123 -2.64 10.83 5.53
N TYR A 124 -3.94 10.56 5.45
CA TYR A 124 -4.93 11.61 5.19
C TYR A 124 -5.05 12.62 6.32
N ALA A 125 -4.83 12.20 7.58
CA ALA A 125 -4.79 13.12 8.70
C ALA A 125 -3.55 14.03 8.62
N ASP A 126 -2.40 13.48 8.30
CA ASP A 126 -1.16 14.24 8.09
C ASP A 126 -1.31 15.24 6.96
N MET A 127 -1.86 14.84 5.82
CA MET A 127 -2.15 15.73 4.68
C MET A 127 -3.09 16.88 5.08
N GLN A 128 -4.11 16.60 5.91
CA GLN A 128 -5.02 17.63 6.40
C GLN A 128 -4.30 18.64 7.30
N VAL A 129 -3.47 18.17 8.23
CA VAL A 129 -2.68 19.04 9.13
C VAL A 129 -1.69 19.90 8.35
N ILE A 130 -1.02 19.34 7.34
CA ILE A 130 -0.15 20.09 6.42
C ILE A 130 -0.93 21.19 5.70
N GLY A 131 -2.13 20.84 5.16
CA GLY A 131 -3.00 21.83 4.51
C GLY A 131 -3.45 22.95 5.44
N GLU A 132 -3.74 22.64 6.71
CA GLU A 132 -4.08 23.66 7.72
C GLU A 132 -2.87 24.53 8.07
N ALA A 133 -1.68 23.95 8.19
CA ALA A 133 -0.44 24.72 8.41
C ALA A 133 -0.18 25.68 7.24
N TYR A 134 -0.31 25.19 6.01
CA TYR A 134 -0.22 26.02 4.81
C TYR A 134 -1.23 27.21 4.85
N ASP A 135 -2.47 26.94 5.22
CA ASP A 135 -3.52 27.98 5.27
C ASP A 135 -3.22 29.04 6.34
N ILE A 136 -2.67 28.64 7.49
CA ILE A 136 -2.23 29.56 8.56
C ILE A 136 -1.07 30.44 8.06
N LEU A 137 -0.06 29.87 7.43
CA LEU A 137 1.07 30.62 6.88
C LEU A 137 0.59 31.63 5.82
N ARG A 138 -0.26 31.18 4.91
CA ARG A 138 -0.75 32.00 3.80
C ARG A 138 -1.72 33.10 4.26
N ARG A 139 -2.75 32.77 5.03
CA ARG A 139 -3.81 33.70 5.42
C ARG A 139 -3.56 34.40 6.75
N GLY A 140 -2.93 33.70 7.69
CA GLY A 140 -2.63 34.25 9.01
C GLY A 140 -1.41 35.15 9.01
N LEU A 141 -0.34 34.75 8.32
CA LEU A 141 0.92 35.49 8.26
C LEU A 141 1.09 36.27 6.94
N GLY A 142 0.24 36.03 5.95
CA GLY A 142 0.31 36.75 4.66
C GLY A 142 1.45 36.32 3.76
N MET A 143 2.06 35.15 4.02
CA MET A 143 3.20 34.64 3.26
C MET A 143 2.77 34.28 1.83
N ASP A 144 3.67 34.48 0.87
CA ASP A 144 3.46 33.97 -0.48
C ASP A 144 3.87 32.49 -0.63
N ALA A 145 3.72 31.90 -1.80
CA ALA A 145 3.98 30.47 -2.00
C ALA A 145 5.46 30.13 -1.88
N GLU A 146 6.36 31.03 -2.33
CA GLU A 146 7.82 30.83 -2.26
C GLU A 146 8.31 30.86 -0.81
N GLU A 147 7.83 31.82 -0.02
CA GLU A 147 8.11 31.90 1.41
C GLU A 147 7.61 30.66 2.17
N ILE A 148 6.44 30.11 1.80
CA ILE A 148 5.90 28.89 2.41
C ILE A 148 6.74 27.66 2.01
N CYS A 149 7.16 27.53 0.75
CA CYS A 149 8.09 26.49 0.30
C CYS A 149 9.37 26.47 1.16
N ASP A 150 9.97 27.64 1.39
CA ASP A 150 11.17 27.76 2.23
C ASP A 150 10.93 27.27 3.67
N VAL A 151 9.76 27.56 4.25
CA VAL A 151 9.39 27.08 5.59
C VAL A 151 9.29 25.54 5.63
N PHE A 152 8.58 24.93 4.66
CA PHE A 152 8.48 23.47 4.58
C PHE A 152 9.84 22.82 4.30
N ALA A 153 10.66 23.40 3.43
CA ALA A 153 12.02 22.93 3.17
C ALA A 153 12.90 22.96 4.43
N GLU A 154 12.74 23.99 5.30
CA GLU A 154 13.44 24.05 6.58
C GLU A 154 12.92 23.00 7.58
N TRP A 155 11.61 22.81 7.66
CA TRP A 155 11.02 21.80 8.51
C TRP A 155 11.43 20.38 8.12
N ASN A 156 11.63 20.11 6.83
CA ASN A 156 12.09 18.81 6.33
C ASN A 156 13.54 18.47 6.69
N LYS A 157 14.31 19.41 7.24
CA LYS A 157 15.67 19.16 7.75
C LYS A 157 15.71 18.72 9.21
N GLY A 158 14.58 18.70 9.89
CA GLY A 158 14.45 18.42 11.32
C GLY A 158 13.48 17.30 11.67
N ASP A 159 12.75 17.48 12.75
CA ASP A 159 11.83 16.45 13.30
C ASP A 159 10.65 16.11 12.39
N LEU A 160 10.36 16.95 11.40
CA LEU A 160 9.28 16.76 10.43
C LEU A 160 9.76 16.17 9.10
N ASP A 161 11.00 15.70 9.02
CA ASP A 161 11.56 15.02 7.84
C ASP A 161 10.66 13.87 7.39
N SER A 162 10.06 14.05 6.21
CA SER A 162 9.11 13.08 5.63
C SER A 162 8.85 13.36 4.15
N ASN A 163 8.44 12.34 3.42
CA ASN A 163 8.04 12.50 2.02
C ASN A 163 6.92 13.53 1.85
N GLN A 164 5.93 13.61 2.77
CA GLN A 164 4.85 14.58 2.69
C GLN A 164 5.33 16.02 2.85
N ILE A 165 6.26 16.27 3.73
CA ILE A 165 6.86 17.61 3.91
C ILE A 165 7.74 17.95 2.71
N GLU A 166 8.56 17.00 2.21
CA GLU A 166 9.41 17.18 1.03
C GLU A 166 8.59 17.63 -0.19
N ILE A 167 7.55 16.88 -0.57
CA ILE A 167 6.71 17.22 -1.73
C ILE A 167 5.85 18.47 -1.53
N THR A 168 5.67 18.92 -0.28
CA THR A 168 4.95 20.19 0.00
C THR A 168 5.89 21.39 -0.19
N ALA A 169 7.19 21.17 -0.10
CA ALA A 169 8.22 22.19 -0.32
C ALA A 169 8.59 22.38 -1.81
N GLU A 170 8.00 21.60 -2.73
CA GLU A 170 8.16 21.70 -4.20
C GLU A 170 7.03 22.49 -4.85
#